data_9efe9141631e1cd2dfeff40cfe33e8ba
#
_entry.id   9efe9141631e1cd2dfeff40cfe33e8ba
#
_cell.length_a   1.000
_cell.length_b   1.000
_cell.length_c   1.000
_cell.angle_alpha   90.00
_cell.angle_beta   90.00
_cell.angle_gamma   90.00
#
_symmetry.space_group_name_H-M   'P 1'
#
loop_
_entity.id
_entity.type
_entity.pdbx_description
1 polymer ?
#
loop_
_entity_poly.entity_id
_entity_poly.type
_entity_poly.pdbx_seq_one_letter_code
_entity_poly.pdbx_strand_id
1 'polypeptide(L)'
;TSKYLINNSTFGYYFEKRNSQVYINTWHGVPTKYMGYEHTAERVENARGPARNFLLADYLVSANQFMTEVMYKRAYKLAGLFQGKILELGHPRSDAIVNANTLDVHRKLNTAGIHTDKKIILYAPTWKGTLYNNLDYNVEDFKKTVAKLSENIDTEHYRIYLRVHYFLYKILA
;
A
#
# COMPACT_ATOMS: atom_id res chain seq x y z
N THR A 1 17.75 -17.93 10.67
CA THR A 1 17.71 -18.30 12.11
C THR A 1 16.96 -17.30 12.99
N SER A 2 16.29 -16.28 12.42
CA SER A 2 15.58 -15.24 13.18
C SER A 2 14.44 -15.83 14.01
N LYS A 3 14.30 -15.38 15.25
CA LYS A 3 13.19 -15.73 16.14
C LYS A 3 11.92 -14.95 15.76
N TYR A 4 12.07 -13.70 15.39
CA TYR A 4 10.97 -12.82 14.99
C TYR A 4 11.00 -12.59 13.49
N LEU A 5 9.85 -12.73 12.86
CA LEU A 5 9.63 -12.51 11.45
C LEU A 5 8.58 -11.41 11.30
N ILE A 6 8.93 -10.33 10.61
CA ILE A 6 8.01 -9.22 10.33
C ILE A 6 7.92 -9.08 8.81
N ASN A 7 6.71 -9.12 8.29
CA ASN A 7 6.47 -9.00 6.85
C ASN A 7 5.25 -8.11 6.59
N ASN A 8 5.34 -7.26 5.61
CA ASN A 8 4.22 -6.42 5.16
C ASN A 8 3.54 -6.96 3.89
N SER A 9 3.92 -8.14 3.44
CA SER A 9 3.38 -8.82 2.26
C SER A 9 3.24 -10.31 2.55
N THR A 10 3.64 -11.17 1.61
CA THR A 10 3.59 -12.63 1.75
C THR A 10 4.95 -13.24 1.52
N PHE A 11 5.27 -14.29 2.27
CA PHE A 11 6.39 -15.18 1.95
C PHE A 11 6.00 -16.11 0.80
N GLY A 12 7.00 -16.62 0.10
CA GLY A 12 6.80 -17.61 -0.95
C GLY A 12 6.13 -18.89 -0.43
N TYR A 13 5.59 -19.70 -1.34
CA TYR A 13 4.85 -20.92 -1.01
C TYR A 13 5.68 -21.96 -0.23
N TYR A 14 6.99 -21.92 -0.34
CA TYR A 14 7.95 -22.78 0.37
C TYR A 14 8.21 -22.35 1.82
N PHE A 15 7.68 -21.21 2.24
CA PHE A 15 7.89 -20.72 3.59
C PHE A 15 7.11 -21.55 4.61
N GLU A 16 7.82 -22.03 5.61
CA GLU A 16 7.28 -22.70 6.79
C GLU A 16 7.80 -22.03 8.06
N LYS A 17 6.87 -21.64 8.92
CA LYS A 17 7.20 -21.07 10.22
C LYS A 17 7.56 -22.19 11.19
N ARG A 18 8.71 -22.08 11.86
CA ARG A 18 9.08 -23.00 12.95
C ARG A 18 8.32 -22.64 14.24
N ASN A 19 8.06 -23.62 15.08
CA ASN A 19 7.34 -23.43 16.35
C ASN A 19 7.97 -22.38 17.28
N SER A 20 9.30 -22.23 17.22
CA SER A 20 10.04 -21.23 18.01
C SER A 20 10.04 -19.82 17.44
N GLN A 21 9.42 -19.60 16.27
CA GLN A 21 9.36 -18.32 15.61
C GLN A 21 8.03 -17.61 15.88
N VAL A 22 8.09 -16.30 16.02
CA VAL A 22 6.93 -15.42 16.07
C VAL A 22 6.82 -14.66 14.74
N TYR A 23 5.72 -14.84 14.04
CA TYR A 23 5.46 -14.16 12.78
C TYR A 23 4.40 -13.08 12.95
N ILE A 24 4.79 -11.85 12.61
CA ILE A 24 3.94 -10.67 12.61
C ILE A 24 3.75 -10.23 11.15
N ASN A 25 2.51 -10.21 10.68
CA ASN A 25 2.19 -9.64 9.37
C ASN A 25 1.51 -8.28 9.56
N THR A 26 2.11 -7.23 9.03
CA THR A 26 1.59 -5.87 9.14
C THR A 26 0.71 -5.49 7.96
N TRP A 27 0.70 -6.32 6.91
CA TRP A 27 0.16 -5.98 5.61
C TRP A 27 0.69 -4.61 5.13
N HIS A 28 0.08 -4.04 4.10
CA HIS A 28 0.61 -2.81 3.50
C HIS A 28 -0.44 -1.75 3.16
N GLY A 29 -1.66 -1.91 3.60
CA GLY A 29 -2.72 -0.91 3.42
C GLY A 29 -4.11 -1.45 3.67
N VAL A 30 -5.05 -0.53 3.89
CA VAL A 30 -6.48 -0.83 3.90
C VAL A 30 -6.94 -1.07 2.47
N PRO A 31 -7.67 -2.14 2.18
CA PRO A 31 -8.13 -2.42 0.82
C PRO A 31 -9.17 -1.39 0.37
N THR A 32 -8.98 -0.86 -0.83
CA THR A 32 -9.93 0.00 -1.53
C THR A 32 -10.65 -0.72 -2.67
N LYS A 33 -10.23 -1.95 -2.97
CA LYS A 33 -10.78 -2.82 -4.00
C LYS A 33 -11.12 -4.18 -3.38
N TYR A 34 -11.96 -4.96 -4.05
CA TYR A 34 -12.18 -6.35 -3.68
C TYR A 34 -10.87 -7.13 -3.69
N MET A 35 -10.66 -7.96 -2.69
CA MET A 35 -9.45 -8.75 -2.50
C MET A 35 -9.76 -10.19 -2.13
N GLY A 36 -8.73 -11.03 -2.17
CA GLY A 36 -8.83 -12.41 -1.75
C GLY A 36 -9.89 -13.19 -2.55
N TYR A 37 -10.69 -13.97 -1.88
CA TYR A 37 -11.74 -14.78 -2.51
C TYR A 37 -12.96 -13.98 -2.97
N GLU A 38 -13.04 -12.70 -2.67
CA GLU A 38 -14.10 -11.81 -3.15
C GLU A 38 -13.73 -11.08 -4.45
N HIS A 39 -12.51 -11.24 -4.96
CA HIS A 39 -12.09 -10.66 -6.21
C HIS A 39 -12.64 -11.48 -7.39
N THR A 40 -13.59 -10.91 -8.12
CA THR A 40 -14.36 -11.63 -9.15
C THR A 40 -13.57 -11.89 -10.43
N ALA A 41 -12.54 -11.11 -10.73
CA ALA A 41 -11.74 -11.22 -11.96
C ALA A 41 -10.42 -11.98 -11.76
N GLU A 42 -10.03 -12.27 -10.52
CA GLU A 42 -8.80 -13.04 -10.24
C GLU A 42 -9.10 -14.51 -10.00
N ARG A 43 -8.09 -15.33 -10.28
CA ARG A 43 -8.18 -16.76 -9.97
C ARG A 43 -8.10 -16.98 -8.46
N VAL A 44 -8.84 -17.98 -7.97
CA VAL A 44 -8.85 -18.38 -6.56
C VAL A 44 -7.44 -18.68 -6.03
N GLU A 45 -6.55 -19.16 -6.90
CA GLU A 45 -5.15 -19.45 -6.55
C GLU A 45 -4.41 -18.21 -6.06
N ASN A 46 -4.74 -17.02 -6.57
CA ASN A 46 -4.12 -15.76 -6.14
C ASN A 46 -4.48 -15.39 -4.69
N ALA A 47 -5.62 -15.84 -4.20
CA ALA A 47 -6.04 -15.62 -2.82
C ALA A 47 -5.40 -16.62 -1.84
N ARG A 48 -5.06 -17.84 -2.31
CA ARG A 48 -4.55 -18.92 -1.44
C ARG A 48 -3.21 -18.58 -0.79
N GLY A 49 -2.29 -17.96 -1.56
CA GLY A 49 -0.98 -17.58 -1.03
C GLY A 49 -1.08 -16.61 0.14
N PRO A 50 -1.73 -15.45 -0.01
CA PRO A 50 -1.97 -14.53 1.10
C PRO A 50 -2.75 -15.16 2.26
N ALA A 51 -3.82 -15.90 2.01
CA ALA A 51 -4.59 -16.56 3.06
C ALA A 51 -3.73 -17.52 3.90
N ARG A 52 -2.91 -18.35 3.24
CA ARG A 52 -1.95 -19.24 3.91
C ARG A 52 -0.97 -18.44 4.77
N ASN A 53 -0.43 -17.35 4.24
CA ASN A 53 0.52 -16.50 4.99
C ASN A 53 -0.12 -15.90 6.24
N PHE A 54 -1.37 -15.44 6.14
CA PHE A 54 -2.10 -14.92 7.29
C PHE A 54 -2.35 -16.01 8.33
N LEU A 55 -2.74 -17.21 7.90
CA LEU A 55 -2.96 -18.34 8.82
C LEU A 55 -1.68 -18.79 9.55
N LEU A 56 -0.51 -18.58 8.97
CA LEU A 56 0.78 -18.87 9.59
C LEU A 56 1.23 -17.81 10.61
N ALA A 57 0.63 -16.62 10.56
CA ALA A 57 1.01 -15.53 11.44
C ALA A 57 0.52 -15.76 12.88
N ASP A 58 1.31 -15.35 13.85
CA ASP A 58 0.88 -15.28 15.26
C ASP A 58 0.12 -13.96 15.50
N TYR A 59 0.51 -12.91 14.77
CA TYR A 59 -0.13 -11.59 14.86
C TYR A 59 -0.39 -11.02 13.46
N LEU A 60 -1.62 -10.54 13.26
CA LEU A 60 -1.99 -9.72 12.11
C LEU A 60 -2.24 -8.30 12.61
N VAL A 61 -1.53 -7.33 12.04
CA VAL A 61 -1.80 -5.92 12.34
C VAL A 61 -2.91 -5.42 11.41
N SER A 62 -3.93 -4.83 11.99
CA SER A 62 -5.05 -4.23 11.27
C SER A 62 -5.07 -2.73 11.52
N ALA A 63 -5.38 -1.96 10.48
CA ALA A 63 -5.51 -0.52 10.59
C ALA A 63 -6.79 -0.10 11.33
N ASN A 64 -7.84 -0.91 11.19
CA ASN A 64 -9.17 -0.61 11.72
C ASN A 64 -10.09 -1.84 11.62
N GLN A 65 -11.28 -1.72 12.19
CA GLN A 65 -12.29 -2.77 12.16
C GLN A 65 -12.69 -3.20 10.74
N PHE A 66 -12.77 -2.27 9.79
CA PHE A 66 -13.07 -2.61 8.40
C PHE A 66 -12.04 -3.60 7.83
N MET A 67 -10.75 -3.35 8.03
CA MET A 67 -9.70 -4.26 7.57
C MET A 67 -9.79 -5.63 8.27
N THR A 68 -10.10 -5.65 9.56
CA THR A 68 -10.31 -6.88 10.32
C THR A 68 -11.47 -7.69 9.78
N GLU A 69 -12.66 -7.09 9.69
CA GLU A 69 -13.89 -7.83 9.37
C GLU A 69 -13.97 -8.12 7.86
N VAL A 70 -13.68 -7.13 7.01
CA VAL A 70 -13.88 -7.23 5.56
C VAL A 70 -12.70 -7.92 4.89
N MET A 71 -11.47 -7.51 5.18
CA MET A 71 -10.31 -8.09 4.50
C MET A 71 -9.93 -9.44 5.11
N TYR A 72 -9.55 -9.46 6.40
CA TYR A 72 -9.03 -10.69 6.99
C TYR A 72 -10.12 -11.75 7.15
N LYS A 73 -11.19 -11.44 7.88
CA LYS A 73 -12.19 -12.46 8.21
C LYS A 73 -13.03 -12.89 7.01
N ARG A 74 -13.52 -11.94 6.19
CA ARG A 74 -14.44 -12.25 5.09
C ARG A 74 -13.70 -12.55 3.79
N ALA A 75 -12.92 -11.61 3.26
CA ALA A 75 -12.31 -11.78 1.95
C ALA A 75 -11.23 -12.89 1.91
N TYR A 76 -10.46 -13.06 2.97
CA TYR A 76 -9.48 -14.14 3.09
C TYR A 76 -9.95 -15.34 3.89
N LYS A 77 -11.24 -15.38 4.32
CA LYS A 77 -11.89 -16.49 5.01
C LYS A 77 -11.19 -16.90 6.30
N LEU A 78 -10.63 -15.95 7.04
CA LEU A 78 -9.92 -16.26 8.30
C LEU A 78 -10.86 -16.46 9.50
N ALA A 79 -12.15 -16.09 9.39
CA ALA A 79 -13.12 -16.27 10.46
C ALA A 79 -13.22 -17.74 10.89
N GLY A 80 -12.98 -18.00 12.17
CA GLY A 80 -13.00 -19.36 12.74
C GLY A 80 -11.78 -20.23 12.41
N LEU A 81 -10.87 -19.78 11.51
CA LEU A 81 -9.69 -20.54 11.09
C LEU A 81 -8.39 -19.99 11.69
N PHE A 82 -8.31 -18.68 11.83
CA PHE A 82 -7.10 -18.01 12.33
C PHE A 82 -6.97 -18.21 13.83
N GLN A 83 -5.84 -18.77 14.26
CA GLN A 83 -5.52 -19.08 15.66
C GLN A 83 -4.68 -18.02 16.35
N GLY A 84 -4.16 -17.04 15.60
CA GLY A 84 -3.36 -15.93 16.13
C GLY A 84 -4.24 -14.79 16.66
N LYS A 85 -3.63 -13.62 16.82
CA LYS A 85 -4.31 -12.40 17.28
C LYS A 85 -4.33 -11.34 16.19
N ILE A 86 -5.49 -10.73 15.95
CA ILE A 86 -5.61 -9.53 15.12
C ILE A 86 -5.51 -8.33 16.04
N LEU A 87 -4.55 -7.44 15.75
CA LEU A 87 -4.26 -6.24 16.54
C LEU A 87 -4.69 -5.01 15.74
N GLU A 88 -5.75 -4.36 16.16
CA GLU A 88 -6.25 -3.12 15.54
C GLU A 88 -5.49 -1.91 16.09
N LEU A 89 -4.29 -1.70 15.59
CA LEU A 89 -3.34 -0.69 16.09
C LEU A 89 -3.02 0.42 15.08
N GLY A 90 -3.65 0.40 13.91
CA GLY A 90 -3.22 1.25 12.80
C GLY A 90 -2.06 0.65 12.02
N HIS A 91 -1.58 1.36 11.01
CA HIS A 91 -0.38 0.95 10.28
C HIS A 91 0.87 1.60 10.88
N PRO A 92 1.93 0.84 11.20
CA PRO A 92 3.17 1.38 11.77
C PRO A 92 3.79 2.52 10.95
N ARG A 93 3.65 2.47 9.63
CA ARG A 93 4.12 3.55 8.75
C ARG A 93 3.42 4.90 8.97
N SER A 94 2.19 4.89 9.50
CA SER A 94 1.43 6.11 9.76
C SER A 94 1.96 6.86 10.97
N ASP A 95 2.63 6.18 11.90
CA ASP A 95 3.24 6.79 13.08
C ASP A 95 4.30 7.83 12.69
N ALA A 96 5.04 7.58 11.60
CA ALA A 96 6.00 8.52 11.07
C ALA A 96 5.35 9.83 10.59
N ILE A 97 4.09 9.79 10.15
CA ILE A 97 3.34 10.96 9.72
C ILE A 97 2.77 11.70 10.94
N VAL A 98 2.13 10.96 11.85
CA VAL A 98 1.49 11.53 13.04
C VAL A 98 2.50 12.19 13.97
N ASN A 99 3.68 11.58 14.11
CA ASN A 99 4.75 12.07 14.98
C ASN A 99 5.78 12.95 14.25
N ALA A 100 5.50 13.36 13.00
CA ALA A 100 6.43 14.13 12.20
C ALA A 100 6.64 15.53 12.76
N ASN A 101 7.88 15.95 12.91
CA ASN A 101 8.23 17.33 13.14
C ASN A 101 8.23 18.11 11.84
N THR A 102 7.42 19.16 11.75
CA THR A 102 7.24 19.94 10.51
C THR A 102 8.56 20.52 9.99
N LEU A 103 9.44 21.03 10.86
CA LEU A 103 10.72 21.61 10.47
C LEU A 103 11.66 20.54 9.89
N ASP A 104 11.67 19.35 10.48
CA ASP A 104 12.46 18.22 9.97
C ASP A 104 11.94 17.73 8.62
N VAL A 105 10.62 17.72 8.42
CA VAL A 105 10.00 17.36 7.14
C VAL A 105 10.39 18.37 6.08
N HIS A 106 10.26 19.68 6.34
CA HIS A 106 10.66 20.74 5.40
C HIS A 106 12.14 20.64 5.04
N ARG A 107 13.02 20.42 6.03
CA ARG A 107 14.45 20.23 5.79
C ARG A 107 14.73 19.04 4.87
N LYS A 108 14.10 17.88 5.13
CA LYS A 108 14.25 16.69 4.30
C LYS A 108 13.75 16.90 2.88
N LEU A 109 12.61 17.56 2.72
CA LEU A 109 12.04 17.86 1.41
C LEU A 109 12.98 18.79 0.61
N ASN A 110 13.46 19.88 1.23
CA ASN A 110 14.37 20.81 0.58
C ASN A 110 15.72 20.14 0.21
N THR A 111 16.25 19.26 1.07
CA THR A 111 17.46 18.46 0.76
C THR A 111 17.22 17.54 -0.43
N ALA A 112 16.01 17.04 -0.62
CA ALA A 112 15.62 16.21 -1.76
C ALA A 112 15.25 17.03 -3.02
N GLY A 113 15.47 18.35 -3.02
CA GLY A 113 15.11 19.24 -4.13
C GLY A 113 13.63 19.57 -4.24
N ILE A 114 12.84 19.22 -3.21
CA ILE A 114 11.42 19.55 -3.13
C ILE A 114 11.26 20.85 -2.36
N HIS A 115 11.08 21.95 -3.08
CA HIS A 115 10.96 23.27 -2.48
C HIS A 115 9.61 23.46 -1.78
N THR A 116 9.65 24.02 -0.56
CA THR A 116 8.49 24.18 0.33
C THR A 116 8.10 25.65 0.53
N ASP A 117 8.54 26.51 -0.37
CA ASP A 117 8.22 27.95 -0.41
C ASP A 117 6.76 28.24 -0.81
N LYS A 118 6.12 27.31 -1.49
CA LYS A 118 4.71 27.34 -1.88
C LYS A 118 3.96 26.15 -1.30
N LYS A 119 2.64 26.21 -1.30
CA LYS A 119 1.80 25.05 -0.96
C LYS A 119 2.01 23.93 -1.99
N ILE A 120 2.17 22.71 -1.50
CA ILE A 120 2.47 21.57 -2.33
C ILE A 120 1.18 20.82 -2.69
N ILE A 121 0.99 20.56 -3.98
CA ILE A 121 0.00 19.64 -4.50
C ILE A 121 0.76 18.43 -5.04
N LEU A 122 0.57 17.27 -4.41
CA LEU A 122 1.14 16.02 -4.88
C LEU A 122 0.14 15.26 -5.74
N TYR A 123 0.41 15.15 -7.03
CA TYR A 123 -0.33 14.27 -7.93
C TYR A 123 0.41 12.94 -8.07
N ALA A 124 -0.13 11.90 -7.44
CA ALA A 124 0.50 10.57 -7.36
C ALA A 124 -0.44 9.49 -7.92
N PRO A 125 -0.70 9.49 -9.25
CA PRO A 125 -1.59 8.52 -9.84
C PRO A 125 -1.03 7.10 -9.73
N THR A 126 -1.92 6.15 -9.45
CA THR A 126 -1.59 4.73 -9.50
C THR A 126 -1.70 4.21 -10.94
N TRP A 127 -1.27 2.98 -11.16
CA TRP A 127 -1.44 2.30 -12.44
C TRP A 127 -2.93 2.04 -12.74
N LYS A 128 -3.27 2.02 -14.04
CA LYS A 128 -4.56 1.60 -14.57
C LYS A 128 -4.39 0.26 -15.30
N GLY A 129 -5.44 -0.53 -15.36
CA GLY A 129 -5.45 -1.85 -16.01
C GLY A 129 -6.23 -2.87 -15.18
N THR A 130 -6.56 -3.98 -15.82
CA THR A 130 -7.33 -5.07 -15.17
C THR A 130 -6.44 -6.02 -14.38
N LEU A 131 -5.20 -6.23 -14.83
CA LEU A 131 -4.22 -7.11 -14.20
C LEU A 131 -2.86 -6.44 -14.17
N TYR A 132 -2.01 -6.85 -13.23
CA TYR A 132 -0.64 -6.37 -13.08
C TYR A 132 0.21 -6.49 -14.36
N ASN A 133 -0.08 -7.50 -15.20
CA ASN A 133 0.60 -7.75 -16.47
C ASN A 133 -0.13 -7.14 -17.69
N ASN A 134 -1.27 -6.50 -17.49
CA ASN A 134 -2.05 -5.84 -18.54
C ASN A 134 -2.31 -4.40 -18.12
N LEU A 135 -1.26 -3.59 -18.22
CA LEU A 135 -1.28 -2.18 -17.83
C LEU A 135 -1.82 -1.35 -18.99
N ASP A 136 -2.88 -0.63 -18.71
CA ASP A 136 -3.47 0.34 -19.64
C ASP A 136 -3.00 1.74 -19.23
N TYR A 137 -1.84 2.16 -19.78
CA TYR A 137 -1.33 3.51 -19.62
C TYR A 137 -1.49 4.28 -20.93
N ASN A 138 -2.47 5.16 -20.94
CA ASN A 138 -2.54 6.19 -21.95
C ASN A 138 -1.71 7.40 -21.51
N VAL A 139 -0.51 7.52 -22.07
CA VAL A 139 0.42 8.63 -21.78
C VAL A 139 -0.18 9.97 -22.15
N GLU A 140 -0.95 10.02 -23.25
CA GLU A 140 -1.60 11.26 -23.71
C GLU A 140 -2.69 11.71 -22.73
N ASP A 141 -3.47 10.80 -22.16
CA ASP A 141 -4.45 11.12 -21.12
C ASP A 141 -3.79 11.61 -19.84
N PHE A 142 -2.63 11.03 -19.49
CA PHE A 142 -1.83 11.52 -18.37
C PHE A 142 -1.34 12.95 -18.62
N LYS A 143 -0.77 13.23 -19.80
CA LYS A 143 -0.31 14.58 -20.19
C LYS A 143 -1.46 15.60 -20.18
N LYS A 144 -2.62 15.23 -20.74
CA LYS A 144 -3.83 16.08 -20.72
C LYS A 144 -4.28 16.37 -19.29
N THR A 145 -4.22 15.38 -18.39
CA THR A 145 -4.58 15.57 -16.98
C THR A 145 -3.64 16.54 -16.29
N VAL A 146 -2.32 16.38 -16.51
CA VAL A 146 -1.31 17.29 -15.95
C VAL A 146 -1.45 18.71 -16.48
N ALA A 147 -1.71 18.87 -17.79
CA ALA A 147 -1.95 20.17 -18.40
C ALA A 147 -3.16 20.87 -17.77
N LYS A 148 -4.31 20.16 -17.67
CA LYS A 148 -5.50 20.69 -17.01
C LYS A 148 -5.26 21.08 -15.54
N LEU A 149 -4.49 20.29 -14.81
CA LEU A 149 -4.10 20.64 -13.43
C LEU A 149 -3.32 21.95 -13.41
N SER A 150 -2.33 22.10 -14.31
CA SER A 150 -1.48 23.28 -14.38
C SER A 150 -2.28 24.53 -14.80
N GLU A 151 -3.25 24.40 -15.70
CA GLU A 151 -4.10 25.49 -16.16
C GLU A 151 -5.08 26.00 -15.09
N ASN A 152 -5.49 25.13 -14.15
CA ASN A 152 -6.52 25.44 -13.15
C ASN A 152 -5.96 25.68 -11.75
N ILE A 153 -4.64 25.69 -11.57
CA ILE A 153 -4.00 25.92 -10.30
C ILE A 153 -3.25 27.25 -10.33
N ASP A 154 -3.45 28.03 -9.29
CA ASP A 154 -2.69 29.24 -9.06
C ASP A 154 -1.22 28.89 -8.76
N THR A 155 -0.36 29.00 -9.75
CA THR A 155 1.07 28.66 -9.67
C THR A 155 1.88 29.68 -8.85
N GLU A 156 1.31 30.83 -8.49
CA GLU A 156 1.97 31.76 -7.58
C GLU A 156 1.96 31.23 -6.13
N HIS A 157 0.86 30.59 -5.73
CA HIS A 157 0.68 30.06 -4.37
C HIS A 157 0.92 28.56 -4.25
N TYR A 158 0.83 27.81 -5.34
CA TYR A 158 0.92 26.35 -5.33
C TYR A 158 2.03 25.85 -6.25
N ARG A 159 2.61 24.71 -5.87
CA ARG A 159 3.56 23.95 -6.69
C ARG A 159 3.08 22.52 -6.84
N ILE A 160 3.04 22.03 -8.07
CA ILE A 160 2.63 20.65 -8.37
C ILE A 160 3.87 19.78 -8.43
N TYR A 161 3.86 18.69 -7.67
CA TYR A 161 4.82 17.61 -7.78
C TYR A 161 4.14 16.37 -8.31
N LEU A 162 4.79 15.71 -9.28
CA LEU A 162 4.30 14.48 -9.89
C LEU A 162 5.08 13.30 -9.33
N ARG A 163 4.39 12.34 -8.72
CA ARG A 163 4.96 11.07 -8.30
C ARG A 163 4.25 9.95 -9.04
N VAL A 164 4.71 9.67 -10.24
CA VAL A 164 4.12 8.61 -11.06
C VAL A 164 4.52 7.22 -10.56
N HIS A 165 3.68 6.23 -10.83
CA HIS A 165 4.01 4.83 -10.58
C HIS A 165 5.21 4.44 -11.45
N TYR A 166 6.09 3.54 -10.95
CA TYR A 166 7.34 3.19 -11.63
C TYR A 166 7.15 2.65 -13.06
N PHE A 167 6.02 2.04 -13.36
CA PHE A 167 5.68 1.62 -14.72
C PHE A 167 5.53 2.83 -15.66
N LEU A 168 4.81 3.86 -15.22
CA LEU A 168 4.63 5.07 -16.02
C LEU A 168 5.96 5.84 -16.13
N TYR A 169 6.77 5.84 -15.08
CA TYR A 169 8.09 6.45 -15.13
C TYR A 169 8.98 5.85 -16.23
N LYS A 170 8.96 4.52 -16.38
CA LYS A 170 9.72 3.82 -17.44
C LYS A 170 9.26 4.16 -18.87
N ILE A 171 8.02 4.61 -19.03
CA ILE A 171 7.47 4.99 -20.34
C ILE A 171 7.77 6.46 -20.64
N LEU A 172 7.89 7.30 -19.59
CA LEU A 172 8.13 8.74 -19.71
C LEU A 172 9.63 9.10 -19.73
N ALA A 173 10.51 8.22 -19.24
CA ALA A 173 11.95 8.36 -19.24
C ALA A 173 12.57 7.90 -20.56
#